data_2182690f2dde84d8e682abd573ba7d2f
#
_entry.id   2182690f2dde84d8e682abd573ba7d2f
#
_cell.length_a   1.000
_cell.length_b   1.000
_cell.length_c   1.000
_cell.angle_alpha   90.00
_cell.angle_beta   90.00
_cell.angle_gamma   90.00
#
_symmetry.space_group_name_H-M   'P 1'
#
loop_
_entity.id
_entity.type
_entity.pdbx_description
1 polymer ?
#
loop_
_entity_poly.entity_id
_entity_poly.type
_entity_poly.pdbx_seq_one_letter_code
_entity_poly.pdbx_strand_id
1 'polypeptide(L)'
;MEQTAKAAILRRKTMEEQAEGLSELFNDGNASAAEKTVAAAKRDHNTRIIAITSGKGGVGKTNFAVNMAIAYAQLGKKVILIDGDLGMANVNVLLNIVPQYNLMHVINKKKTMKEIIMDTEFGIKFIAGANGFSKIANLSVEELEYFANQFATLGNADIIIIDTGAGIANNVLQFVAAADEVFVVTTPEPTAITDAYGIIKIITTEIVDRTVNIKLIVNRVHSPDEGKRISERIITIVGQFLGYKIEYLGCIPEDPLVQASVIRQKPFIIVNPTSKPAVYLKHIVGRIEKTEPEFNEGVSSFLRKFLSKKKS
;
A
#
# COMPACT_ATOMS: atom_id res chain seq x y z
N MET A 1 -43.68 -21.92 3.01
CA MET A 1 -43.16 -20.52 2.99
C MET A 1 -43.02 -19.90 4.39
N GLU A 2 -43.98 -20.15 5.30
CA GLU A 2 -43.97 -19.55 6.65
C GLU A 2 -42.85 -20.07 7.59
N GLN A 3 -42.48 -21.36 7.46
CA GLN A 3 -41.39 -21.96 8.24
C GLN A 3 -39.99 -21.43 7.85
N THR A 4 -39.79 -21.11 6.57
CA THR A 4 -38.50 -20.54 6.07
C THR A 4 -38.32 -19.09 6.51
N ALA A 5 -39.39 -18.32 6.57
CA ALA A 5 -39.38 -16.95 7.08
C ALA A 5 -39.12 -16.90 8.59
N LYS A 6 -39.71 -17.80 9.38
CA LYS A 6 -39.43 -17.91 10.83
C LYS A 6 -38.00 -18.31 11.12
N ALA A 7 -37.40 -19.22 10.36
CA ALA A 7 -36.00 -19.62 10.50
C ALA A 7 -35.01 -18.49 10.15
N ALA A 8 -35.35 -17.64 9.17
CA ALA A 8 -34.56 -16.48 8.80
C ALA A 8 -34.59 -15.38 9.87
N ILE A 9 -35.77 -15.15 10.47
CA ILE A 9 -35.96 -14.18 11.57
C ILE A 9 -35.22 -14.65 12.84
N LEU A 10 -35.25 -15.96 13.14
CA LEU A 10 -34.52 -16.51 14.29
C LEU A 10 -33.01 -16.40 14.12
N ARG A 11 -32.47 -16.67 12.91
CA ARG A 11 -31.05 -16.49 12.61
C ARG A 11 -30.61 -15.03 12.71
N ARG A 12 -31.44 -14.10 12.28
CA ARG A 12 -31.15 -12.67 12.36
C ARG A 12 -31.09 -12.18 13.82
N LYS A 13 -32.04 -12.63 14.68
CA LYS A 13 -32.03 -12.34 16.12
C LYS A 13 -30.80 -12.90 16.82
N THR A 14 -30.39 -14.12 16.50
CA THR A 14 -29.19 -14.72 17.11
C THR A 14 -27.90 -14.03 16.66
N MET A 15 -27.85 -13.50 15.45
CA MET A 15 -26.70 -12.69 14.97
C MET A 15 -26.68 -11.29 15.62
N GLU A 16 -27.84 -10.67 15.86
CA GLU A 16 -27.94 -9.38 16.54
C GLU A 16 -27.58 -9.52 18.04
N GLU A 17 -28.04 -10.57 18.72
CA GLU A 17 -27.67 -10.85 20.12
C GLU A 17 -26.18 -11.23 20.28
N GLN A 18 -25.58 -11.90 19.29
CA GLN A 18 -24.14 -12.16 19.26
C GLN A 18 -23.33 -10.88 18.95
N ALA A 19 -23.86 -9.98 18.14
CA ALA A 19 -23.23 -8.68 17.85
C ALA A 19 -23.32 -7.72 19.05
N GLU A 20 -24.42 -7.72 19.79
CA GLU A 20 -24.57 -6.95 21.03
C GLU A 20 -23.67 -7.49 22.14
N GLY A 21 -23.62 -8.81 22.36
CA GLY A 21 -22.72 -9.44 23.33
C GLY A 21 -21.24 -9.24 23.02
N LEU A 22 -20.87 -9.18 21.74
CA LEU A 22 -19.53 -8.79 21.30
C LEU A 22 -19.26 -7.29 21.51
N SER A 23 -20.26 -6.43 21.30
CA SER A 23 -20.18 -4.99 21.53
C SER A 23 -20.00 -4.66 23.03
N GLU A 24 -20.65 -5.38 23.93
CA GLU A 24 -20.48 -5.23 25.39
C GLU A 24 -19.13 -5.73 25.88
N LEU A 25 -18.58 -6.83 25.32
CA LEU A 25 -17.24 -7.31 25.63
C LEU A 25 -16.11 -6.37 25.15
N PHE A 26 -16.39 -5.51 24.16
CA PHE A 26 -15.44 -4.52 23.68
C PHE A 26 -15.60 -3.13 24.31
N ASN A 27 -16.73 -2.85 25.00
CA ASN A 27 -16.91 -1.59 25.70
C ASN A 27 -16.37 -1.59 27.15
N ASP A 28 -16.15 -2.75 27.77
CA ASP A 28 -15.58 -2.84 29.12
C ASP A 28 -14.10 -3.27 29.09
N GLY A 29 -13.20 -2.30 29.01
CA GLY A 29 -11.82 -2.39 29.49
C GLY A 29 -10.74 -2.78 28.48
N ASN A 30 -11.02 -3.51 27.40
CA ASN A 30 -9.97 -3.97 26.46
C ASN A 30 -9.71 -3.02 25.28
N ALA A 31 -10.68 -2.23 24.84
CA ALA A 31 -10.46 -1.15 23.87
C ALA A 31 -9.44 -0.13 24.42
N SER A 32 -9.41 0.09 25.73
CA SER A 32 -8.50 1.03 26.37
C SER A 32 -7.01 0.60 26.36
N ALA A 33 -6.72 -0.69 26.30
CA ALA A 33 -5.32 -1.17 26.26
C ALA A 33 -4.73 -1.05 24.86
N ALA A 34 -5.43 -1.47 23.82
CA ALA A 34 -5.01 -1.29 22.43
C ALA A 34 -4.97 0.20 22.04
N GLU A 35 -5.94 1.01 22.48
CA GLU A 35 -5.95 2.46 22.28
C GLU A 35 -4.87 3.16 23.11
N LYS A 36 -4.56 2.71 24.34
CA LYS A 36 -3.46 3.23 25.16
C LYS A 36 -2.10 2.85 24.58
N THR A 37 -1.95 1.65 24.03
CA THR A 37 -0.71 1.21 23.39
C THR A 37 -0.48 1.99 22.09
N VAL A 38 -1.53 2.20 21.28
CA VAL A 38 -1.49 3.07 20.10
C VAL A 38 -1.32 4.55 20.49
N ALA A 39 -1.86 4.99 21.62
CA ALA A 39 -1.68 6.35 22.13
C ALA A 39 -0.28 6.58 22.77
N ALA A 40 0.36 5.54 23.31
CA ALA A 40 1.74 5.62 23.80
C ALA A 40 2.78 5.73 22.66
N ALA A 41 2.42 5.31 21.46
CA ALA A 41 3.19 5.54 20.22
C ALA A 41 3.15 7.01 19.74
N LYS A 42 2.65 7.95 20.55
CA LYS A 42 2.50 9.40 20.27
C LYS A 42 3.79 10.20 20.08
N ARG A 43 4.93 9.54 19.91
CA ARG A 43 6.19 10.17 19.45
C ARG A 43 6.50 9.78 18.01
N ASP A 44 5.46 9.57 17.19
CA ASP A 44 5.66 9.34 15.78
C ASP A 44 6.26 10.58 15.11
N HIS A 45 7.45 10.42 14.58
CA HIS A 45 7.86 11.19 13.44
C HIS A 45 6.75 11.05 12.39
N ASN A 46 6.48 12.14 11.67
CA ASN A 46 5.42 12.22 10.64
C ASN A 46 5.73 11.30 9.44
N THR A 47 5.77 9.99 9.69
CA THR A 47 6.10 8.98 8.68
C THR A 47 5.00 8.94 7.64
N ARG A 48 5.35 9.19 6.39
CA ARG A 48 4.43 9.13 5.24
C ARG A 48 4.33 7.72 4.71
N ILE A 49 3.12 7.19 4.59
CA ILE A 49 2.87 5.83 4.11
C ILE A 49 2.17 5.85 2.76
N ILE A 50 2.82 5.30 1.75
CA ILE A 50 2.37 5.27 0.37
C ILE A 50 2.10 3.83 -0.05
N ALA A 51 0.86 3.52 -0.42
CA ALA A 51 0.53 2.24 -1.06
C ALA A 51 0.59 2.39 -2.58
N ILE A 52 1.33 1.51 -3.25
CA ILE A 52 1.40 1.48 -4.71
C ILE A 52 0.62 0.26 -5.18
N THR A 53 -0.40 0.49 -6.00
CA THR A 53 -1.32 -0.53 -6.50
C THR A 53 -1.57 -0.42 -7.99
N SER A 54 -2.23 -1.43 -8.56
CA SER A 54 -2.64 -1.44 -9.97
C SER A 54 -3.83 -2.38 -10.18
N GLY A 55 -4.70 -2.07 -11.13
CA GLY A 55 -5.80 -2.96 -11.50
C GLY A 55 -5.33 -4.23 -12.23
N LYS A 56 -4.18 -4.19 -12.90
CA LYS A 56 -3.64 -5.27 -13.75
C LYS A 56 -2.21 -5.63 -13.35
N GLY A 57 -1.87 -6.91 -13.41
CA GLY A 57 -0.49 -7.38 -13.29
C GLY A 57 0.38 -6.95 -14.48
N GLY A 58 1.69 -6.81 -14.26
CA GLY A 58 2.64 -6.53 -15.32
C GLY A 58 2.72 -5.06 -15.79
N VAL A 59 1.96 -4.12 -15.21
CA VAL A 59 2.03 -2.68 -15.56
C VAL A 59 3.31 -1.98 -15.08
N GLY A 60 4.19 -2.69 -14.35
CA GLY A 60 5.46 -2.14 -13.86
C GLY A 60 5.40 -1.53 -12.45
N LYS A 61 4.38 -1.86 -11.67
CA LYS A 61 4.16 -1.38 -10.31
C LYS A 61 5.41 -1.57 -9.40
N THR A 62 5.93 -2.78 -9.30
CA THR A 62 7.11 -3.10 -8.49
C THR A 62 8.36 -2.34 -8.95
N ASN A 63 8.58 -2.22 -10.28
CA ASN A 63 9.67 -1.40 -10.81
C ASN A 63 9.52 0.06 -10.39
N PHE A 64 8.30 0.61 -10.47
CA PHE A 64 8.02 1.96 -10.03
C PHE A 64 8.29 2.11 -8.52
N ALA A 65 7.80 1.19 -7.68
CA ALA A 65 7.96 1.21 -6.22
C ALA A 65 9.43 1.19 -5.80
N VAL A 66 10.22 0.24 -6.34
CA VAL A 66 11.65 0.10 -6.04
C VAL A 66 12.43 1.36 -6.41
N ASN A 67 12.25 1.83 -7.65
CA ASN A 67 13.02 2.99 -8.13
C ASN A 67 12.57 4.29 -7.46
N MET A 68 11.29 4.42 -7.09
CA MET A 68 10.77 5.54 -6.30
C MET A 68 11.37 5.56 -4.89
N ALA A 69 11.45 4.41 -4.23
CA ALA A 69 12.09 4.29 -2.91
C ALA A 69 13.55 4.77 -2.95
N ILE A 70 14.29 4.35 -3.98
CA ILE A 70 15.68 4.76 -4.18
C ILE A 70 15.77 6.25 -4.51
N ALA A 71 14.85 6.80 -5.32
CA ALA A 71 14.83 8.23 -5.61
C ALA A 71 14.64 9.07 -4.35
N TYR A 72 13.78 8.66 -3.42
CA TYR A 72 13.63 9.30 -2.12
C TYR A 72 14.88 9.17 -1.25
N ALA A 73 15.51 8.00 -1.23
CA ALA A 73 16.78 7.82 -0.49
C ALA A 73 17.88 8.73 -1.03
N GLN A 74 17.94 8.95 -2.37
CA GLN A 74 18.87 9.91 -2.99
C GLN A 74 18.60 11.37 -2.58
N LEU A 75 17.39 11.69 -2.10
CA LEU A 75 17.05 12.98 -1.49
C LEU A 75 17.35 13.03 0.02
N GLY A 76 18.01 12.03 0.58
CA GLY A 76 18.35 11.94 1.99
C GLY A 76 17.24 11.47 2.92
N LYS A 77 16.11 10.96 2.37
CA LYS A 77 15.00 10.41 3.16
C LYS A 77 15.31 9.00 3.66
N LYS A 78 14.88 8.69 4.88
CA LYS A 78 14.92 7.35 5.44
C LYS A 78 13.72 6.56 4.90
N VAL A 79 13.95 5.65 3.97
CA VAL A 79 12.90 4.93 3.26
C VAL A 79 12.88 3.46 3.65
N ILE A 80 11.69 2.94 3.92
CA ILE A 80 11.42 1.51 4.07
C ILE A 80 10.52 1.08 2.91
N LEU A 81 10.94 0.09 2.14
CA LEU A 81 10.14 -0.56 1.11
C LEU A 81 9.64 -1.90 1.63
N ILE A 82 8.33 -2.09 1.62
CA ILE A 82 7.67 -3.33 2.06
C ILE A 82 7.08 -4.03 0.84
N ASP A 83 7.43 -5.30 0.65
CA ASP A 83 6.79 -6.15 -0.35
C ASP A 83 5.45 -6.66 0.19
N GLY A 84 4.36 -6.09 -0.27
CA GLY A 84 2.99 -6.45 0.09
C GLY A 84 2.32 -7.43 -0.89
N ASP A 85 3.04 -7.91 -1.91
CA ASP A 85 2.51 -8.92 -2.84
C ASP A 85 2.57 -10.31 -2.18
N LEU A 86 1.38 -10.89 -1.95
CA LEU A 86 1.26 -12.19 -1.29
C LEU A 86 1.52 -13.36 -2.24
N GLY A 87 1.45 -13.14 -3.54
CA GLY A 87 1.56 -14.19 -4.55
C GLY A 87 2.97 -14.43 -5.03
N MET A 88 3.68 -13.37 -5.35
CA MET A 88 5.01 -13.43 -5.93
C MET A 88 5.87 -12.28 -5.40
N ALA A 89 6.83 -12.59 -4.54
CA ALA A 89 7.82 -11.63 -4.07
C ALA A 89 8.72 -11.20 -5.24
N ASN A 90 8.51 -9.99 -5.74
CA ASN A 90 9.22 -9.45 -6.90
C ASN A 90 10.24 -8.35 -6.52
N VAL A 91 10.06 -7.71 -5.38
CA VAL A 91 10.96 -6.63 -4.91
C VAL A 91 12.36 -7.15 -4.66
N ASN A 92 12.48 -8.29 -3.97
CA ASN A 92 13.76 -8.92 -3.65
C ASN A 92 14.54 -9.34 -4.91
N VAL A 93 13.83 -9.74 -5.99
CA VAL A 93 14.44 -10.07 -7.28
C VAL A 93 15.04 -8.82 -7.92
N LEU A 94 14.31 -7.69 -7.94
CA LEU A 94 14.81 -6.43 -8.50
C LEU A 94 15.98 -5.82 -7.71
N LEU A 95 16.04 -6.10 -6.41
CA LEU A 95 17.12 -5.64 -5.54
C LEU A 95 18.29 -6.64 -5.48
N ASN A 96 18.17 -7.80 -6.12
CA ASN A 96 19.15 -8.90 -6.05
C ASN A 96 19.49 -9.30 -4.62
N ILE A 97 18.48 -9.45 -3.76
CA ILE A 97 18.64 -9.82 -2.36
C ILE A 97 17.82 -11.08 -2.03
N VAL A 98 18.31 -11.87 -1.07
CA VAL A 98 17.62 -13.06 -0.58
C VAL A 98 17.25 -12.87 0.88
N PRO A 99 15.97 -12.55 1.18
CA PRO A 99 15.52 -12.36 2.55
C PRO A 99 15.61 -13.65 3.35
N GLN A 100 16.31 -13.62 4.49
CA GLN A 100 16.33 -14.76 5.43
C GLN A 100 15.05 -14.85 6.26
N TYR A 101 14.48 -13.68 6.56
CA TYR A 101 13.28 -13.54 7.39
C TYR A 101 12.27 -12.61 6.69
N ASN A 102 11.02 -12.74 7.10
CA ASN A 102 9.89 -11.97 6.57
C ASN A 102 8.87 -11.69 7.67
N LEU A 103 7.80 -10.98 7.35
CA LEU A 103 6.74 -10.62 8.30
C LEU A 103 6.11 -11.82 9.01
N MET A 104 6.08 -13.02 8.39
CA MET A 104 5.59 -14.23 9.05
C MET A 104 6.41 -14.61 10.29
N HIS A 105 7.71 -14.35 10.28
CA HIS A 105 8.55 -14.61 11.43
C HIS A 105 8.23 -13.68 12.60
N VAL A 106 7.83 -12.43 12.31
CA VAL A 106 7.36 -11.47 13.34
C VAL A 106 6.00 -11.90 13.89
N ILE A 107 5.04 -12.20 13.03
CA ILE A 107 3.70 -12.66 13.40
C ILE A 107 3.78 -13.92 14.31
N ASN A 108 4.63 -14.87 13.96
CA ASN A 108 4.85 -16.07 14.74
C ASN A 108 5.76 -15.86 15.97
N LYS A 109 6.10 -14.62 16.33
CA LYS A 109 6.98 -14.23 17.46
C LYS A 109 8.38 -14.89 17.43
N LYS A 110 8.83 -15.32 16.23
CA LYS A 110 10.17 -15.94 16.03
C LYS A 110 11.26 -14.89 15.83
N LYS A 111 10.90 -13.72 15.36
CA LYS A 111 11.79 -12.58 15.08
C LYS A 111 11.07 -11.28 15.42
N THR A 112 11.85 -10.26 15.73
CA THR A 112 11.38 -8.88 15.88
C THR A 112 11.34 -8.19 14.51
N MET A 113 10.61 -7.07 14.41
CA MET A 113 10.61 -6.25 13.19
C MET A 113 12.02 -5.78 12.82
N LYS A 114 12.81 -5.40 13.82
CA LYS A 114 14.20 -4.95 13.64
C LYS A 114 15.10 -6.03 13.03
N GLU A 115 14.89 -7.31 13.36
CA GLU A 115 15.69 -8.43 12.84
C GLU A 115 15.33 -8.82 11.41
N ILE A 116 14.14 -8.49 10.92
CA ILE A 116 13.71 -8.81 9.56
C ILE A 116 13.95 -7.67 8.56
N ILE A 117 14.24 -6.45 9.05
CA ILE A 117 14.61 -5.33 8.19
C ILE A 117 15.99 -5.58 7.62
N MET A 118 16.10 -5.45 6.30
CA MET A 118 17.36 -5.58 5.57
C MET A 118 17.80 -4.21 5.07
N ASP A 119 19.06 -3.87 5.32
CA ASP A 119 19.69 -2.76 4.64
C ASP A 119 20.08 -3.18 3.22
N THR A 120 19.89 -2.28 2.26
CA THR A 120 20.26 -2.52 0.86
C THR A 120 21.44 -1.64 0.44
N GLU A 121 22.17 -2.04 -0.58
CA GLU A 121 23.25 -1.22 -1.17
C GLU A 121 22.72 0.09 -1.81
N PHE A 122 21.39 0.22 -1.97
CA PHE A 122 20.75 1.36 -2.62
C PHE A 122 20.30 2.45 -1.63
N GLY A 123 20.64 2.33 -0.35
CA GLY A 123 20.30 3.31 0.69
C GLY A 123 18.85 3.24 1.19
N ILE A 124 18.11 2.21 0.81
CA ILE A 124 16.77 1.92 1.33
C ILE A 124 16.81 0.71 2.25
N LYS A 125 15.86 0.62 3.17
CA LYS A 125 15.59 -0.58 3.95
C LYS A 125 14.47 -1.39 3.28
N PHE A 126 14.55 -2.70 3.38
CA PHE A 126 13.58 -3.62 2.77
C PHE A 126 13.00 -4.57 3.80
N ILE A 127 11.70 -4.83 3.69
CA ILE A 127 10.97 -5.85 4.46
C ILE A 127 10.25 -6.77 3.48
N ALA A 128 10.57 -8.06 3.55
CA ALA A 128 9.86 -9.07 2.80
C ALA A 128 8.52 -9.38 3.48
N GLY A 129 7.42 -9.18 2.74
CA GLY A 129 6.06 -9.41 3.24
C GLY A 129 5.71 -10.89 3.35
N ALA A 130 6.00 -11.66 2.31
CA ALA A 130 5.54 -13.03 2.16
C ALA A 130 4.02 -13.15 2.47
N ASN A 131 3.51 -14.31 2.83
CA ASN A 131 2.11 -14.49 3.23
C ASN A 131 1.75 -13.88 4.61
N GLY A 132 2.63 -13.05 5.18
CA GLY A 132 2.42 -12.48 6.52
C GLY A 132 1.18 -11.62 6.61
N PHE A 133 0.96 -10.75 5.64
CA PHE A 133 -0.17 -9.83 5.66
C PHE A 133 -1.54 -10.54 5.55
N SER A 134 -1.67 -11.64 4.83
CA SER A 134 -2.93 -12.40 4.78
C SER A 134 -3.29 -13.05 6.13
N LYS A 135 -2.27 -13.42 6.92
CA LYS A 135 -2.47 -13.97 8.27
C LYS A 135 -2.88 -12.92 9.28
N ILE A 136 -2.48 -11.65 9.12
CA ILE A 136 -2.83 -10.58 10.06
C ILE A 136 -4.36 -10.48 10.24
N ALA A 137 -5.12 -10.75 9.17
CA ALA A 137 -6.58 -10.80 9.23
C ALA A 137 -7.15 -11.86 10.21
N ASN A 138 -6.38 -12.88 10.56
CA ASN A 138 -6.80 -14.00 11.39
C ASN A 138 -6.06 -14.08 12.73
N LEU A 139 -5.30 -13.05 13.11
CA LEU A 139 -4.58 -13.01 14.37
C LEU A 139 -5.54 -12.86 15.56
N SER A 140 -5.19 -13.45 16.69
CA SER A 140 -5.80 -13.16 17.99
C SER A 140 -5.52 -11.71 18.40
N VAL A 141 -6.24 -11.21 19.40
CA VAL A 141 -6.03 -9.85 19.92
C VAL A 141 -4.61 -9.66 20.42
N GLU A 142 -4.05 -10.62 21.13
CA GLU A 142 -2.69 -10.59 21.66
C GLU A 142 -1.62 -10.62 20.58
N GLU A 143 -1.82 -11.42 19.53
CA GLU A 143 -0.90 -11.48 18.38
C GLU A 143 -0.95 -10.17 17.59
N LEU A 144 -2.13 -9.57 17.50
CA LEU A 144 -2.35 -8.30 16.82
C LEU A 144 -1.65 -7.15 17.57
N GLU A 145 -1.77 -7.09 18.89
CA GLU A 145 -1.06 -6.11 19.73
C GLU A 145 0.45 -6.26 19.59
N TYR A 146 0.95 -7.49 19.65
CA TYR A 146 2.37 -7.74 19.45
C TYR A 146 2.83 -7.25 18.08
N PHE A 147 2.11 -7.60 17.00
CA PHE A 147 2.45 -7.14 15.64
C PHE A 147 2.40 -5.62 15.53
N ALA A 148 1.37 -4.97 16.09
CA ALA A 148 1.24 -3.53 16.07
C ALA A 148 2.42 -2.84 16.78
N ASN A 149 2.83 -3.33 17.95
CA ASN A 149 3.98 -2.82 18.68
C ASN A 149 5.29 -3.00 17.90
N GLN A 150 5.46 -4.14 17.23
CA GLN A 150 6.61 -4.37 16.35
C GLN A 150 6.59 -3.44 15.13
N PHE A 151 5.43 -3.26 14.49
CA PHE A 151 5.29 -2.39 13.32
C PHE A 151 5.49 -0.91 13.68
N ALA A 152 5.08 -0.47 14.87
CA ALA A 152 5.28 0.89 15.35
C ALA A 152 6.77 1.28 15.44
N THR A 153 7.68 0.30 15.56
CA THR A 153 9.14 0.57 15.55
C THR A 153 9.64 1.11 14.21
N LEU A 154 8.82 1.02 13.13
CA LEU A 154 9.12 1.59 11.81
C LEU A 154 8.90 3.12 11.76
N GLY A 155 8.29 3.73 12.76
CA GLY A 155 8.00 5.17 12.83
C GLY A 155 9.23 6.11 12.80
N ASN A 156 10.45 5.57 12.78
CA ASN A 156 11.69 6.32 12.55
C ASN A 156 12.00 6.55 11.05
N ALA A 157 11.23 5.98 10.13
CA ALA A 157 11.33 6.25 8.71
C ALA A 157 10.62 7.55 8.33
N ASP A 158 11.13 8.28 7.34
CA ASP A 158 10.43 9.42 6.76
C ASP A 158 9.31 8.94 5.85
N ILE A 159 9.56 7.85 5.11
CA ILE A 159 8.63 7.29 4.12
C ILE A 159 8.62 5.76 4.21
N ILE A 160 7.42 5.19 4.22
CA ILE A 160 7.19 3.76 4.02
C ILE A 160 6.44 3.58 2.70
N ILE A 161 7.00 2.81 1.78
CA ILE A 161 6.38 2.45 0.51
C ILE A 161 5.96 0.99 0.57
N ILE A 162 4.68 0.71 0.25
CA ILE A 162 4.13 -0.63 0.22
C ILE A 162 3.83 -0.99 -1.23
N ASP A 163 4.58 -1.93 -1.81
CA ASP A 163 4.29 -2.50 -3.13
C ASP A 163 3.25 -3.60 -2.98
N THR A 164 2.00 -3.32 -3.31
CA THR A 164 0.90 -4.28 -3.12
C THR A 164 0.82 -5.28 -4.27
N GLY A 165 0.03 -6.33 -4.14
CA GLY A 165 -0.39 -7.16 -5.27
C GLY A 165 -1.21 -6.36 -6.30
N ALA A 166 -1.41 -6.92 -7.48
CA ALA A 166 -2.32 -6.38 -8.48
C ALA A 166 -3.77 -6.78 -8.20
N GLY A 167 -4.72 -5.97 -8.64
CA GLY A 167 -6.15 -6.26 -8.54
C GLY A 167 -6.77 -5.85 -7.20
N ILE A 168 -7.88 -6.49 -6.86
CA ILE A 168 -8.85 -6.07 -5.84
C ILE A 168 -8.93 -7.02 -4.64
N ALA A 169 -7.89 -7.81 -4.42
CA ALA A 169 -7.88 -8.73 -3.27
C ALA A 169 -7.99 -7.97 -1.94
N ASN A 170 -8.64 -8.57 -0.94
CA ASN A 170 -8.92 -7.93 0.35
C ASN A 170 -7.68 -7.35 1.04
N ASN A 171 -6.54 -8.03 0.95
CA ASN A 171 -5.27 -7.54 1.48
C ASN A 171 -4.79 -6.25 0.77
N VAL A 172 -4.99 -6.13 -0.55
CA VAL A 172 -4.67 -4.90 -1.31
C VAL A 172 -5.53 -3.75 -0.79
N LEU A 173 -6.84 -3.98 -0.64
CA LEU A 173 -7.77 -2.97 -0.12
C LEU A 173 -7.45 -2.56 1.32
N GLN A 174 -6.95 -3.46 2.16
CA GLN A 174 -6.50 -3.13 3.51
C GLN A 174 -5.30 -2.18 3.50
N PHE A 175 -4.28 -2.44 2.66
CA PHE A 175 -3.14 -1.53 2.52
C PHE A 175 -3.56 -0.17 2.00
N VAL A 176 -4.37 -0.15 0.95
CA VAL A 176 -4.90 1.07 0.36
C VAL A 176 -5.73 1.87 1.36
N ALA A 177 -6.59 1.18 2.14
CA ALA A 177 -7.40 1.83 3.16
C ALA A 177 -6.59 2.40 4.32
N ALA A 178 -5.41 1.87 4.60
CA ALA A 178 -4.58 2.29 5.72
C ALA A 178 -3.55 3.37 5.36
N ALA A 179 -3.08 3.41 4.10
CA ALA A 179 -2.06 4.33 3.64
C ALA A 179 -2.52 5.80 3.61
N ASP A 180 -1.60 6.74 3.75
CA ASP A 180 -1.88 8.18 3.62
C ASP A 180 -2.16 8.55 2.17
N GLU A 181 -1.44 7.92 1.24
CA GLU A 181 -1.58 8.13 -0.20
C GLU A 181 -1.60 6.80 -0.96
N VAL A 182 -2.35 6.77 -2.05
CA VAL A 182 -2.47 5.60 -2.92
C VAL A 182 -2.05 5.96 -4.33
N PHE A 183 -1.01 5.31 -4.83
CA PHE A 183 -0.53 5.50 -6.19
C PHE A 183 -1.03 4.36 -7.07
N VAL A 184 -1.90 4.70 -8.02
CA VAL A 184 -2.43 3.75 -9.00
C VAL A 184 -1.57 3.80 -10.26
N VAL A 185 -0.91 2.70 -10.58
CA VAL A 185 -0.07 2.56 -11.78
C VAL A 185 -0.87 1.87 -12.88
N THR A 186 -0.87 2.48 -14.08
CA THR A 186 -1.48 1.92 -15.29
C THR A 186 -0.54 2.07 -16.49
N THR A 187 -0.95 1.55 -17.66
CA THR A 187 -0.25 1.68 -18.94
C THR A 187 -1.21 2.18 -20.02
N PRO A 188 -0.72 2.58 -21.23
CA PRO A 188 -1.57 2.94 -22.36
C PRO A 188 -2.48 1.83 -22.89
N GLU A 189 -2.26 0.58 -22.49
CA GLU A 189 -3.09 -0.55 -22.91
C GLU A 189 -4.56 -0.35 -22.52
N PRO A 190 -5.53 -0.55 -23.43
CA PRO A 190 -6.95 -0.35 -23.15
C PRO A 190 -7.45 -1.15 -21.94
N THR A 191 -6.98 -2.40 -21.78
CA THR A 191 -7.34 -3.24 -20.64
C THR A 191 -6.79 -2.69 -19.33
N ALA A 192 -5.55 -2.19 -19.31
CA ALA A 192 -4.94 -1.61 -18.11
C ALA A 192 -5.67 -0.32 -17.68
N ILE A 193 -6.16 0.48 -18.63
CA ILE A 193 -6.97 1.68 -18.36
C ILE A 193 -8.30 1.28 -17.70
N THR A 194 -8.98 0.27 -18.24
CA THR A 194 -10.22 -0.25 -17.68
C THR A 194 -10.01 -0.81 -16.28
N ASP A 195 -8.94 -1.58 -16.07
CA ASP A 195 -8.60 -2.16 -14.78
C ASP A 195 -8.20 -1.08 -13.76
N ALA A 196 -7.53 0.00 -14.21
CA ALA A 196 -7.23 1.14 -13.35
C ALA A 196 -8.51 1.85 -12.88
N TYR A 197 -9.48 2.06 -13.76
CA TYR A 197 -10.80 2.56 -13.37
C TYR A 197 -11.49 1.59 -12.38
N GLY A 198 -11.43 0.29 -12.65
CA GLY A 198 -12.02 -0.73 -11.79
C GLY A 198 -11.46 -0.70 -10.36
N ILE A 199 -10.13 -0.64 -10.19
CA ILE A 199 -9.52 -0.55 -8.86
C ILE A 199 -9.87 0.76 -8.16
N ILE A 200 -9.87 1.90 -8.88
CA ILE A 200 -10.27 3.20 -8.32
C ILE A 200 -11.72 3.16 -7.86
N LYS A 201 -12.63 2.60 -8.66
CA LYS A 201 -14.04 2.42 -8.29
C LYS A 201 -14.17 1.67 -6.98
N ILE A 202 -13.50 0.52 -6.85
CA ILE A 202 -13.58 -0.31 -5.64
C ILE A 202 -13.00 0.41 -4.44
N ILE A 203 -11.85 1.09 -4.59
CA ILE A 203 -11.27 1.91 -3.52
C ILE A 203 -12.29 2.94 -3.02
N THR A 204 -12.96 3.64 -3.92
CA THR A 204 -13.89 4.72 -3.57
C THR A 204 -15.23 4.24 -3.05
N THR A 205 -15.66 3.01 -3.40
CA THR A 205 -16.93 2.41 -2.93
C THR A 205 -16.78 1.59 -1.65
N GLU A 206 -15.63 0.95 -1.44
CA GLU A 206 -15.39 0.10 -0.27
C GLU A 206 -14.77 0.86 0.91
N ILE A 207 -14.11 2.00 0.65
CA ILE A 207 -13.51 2.83 1.70
C ILE A 207 -14.38 4.08 1.88
N VAL A 208 -15.44 3.94 2.66
CA VAL A 208 -16.43 5.02 2.86
C VAL A 208 -16.11 5.92 4.05
N ASP A 209 -15.30 5.46 4.99
CA ASP A 209 -15.04 6.15 6.26
C ASP A 209 -14.13 7.37 6.11
N ARG A 210 -13.44 7.50 4.97
CA ARG A 210 -12.53 8.60 4.68
C ARG A 210 -12.34 8.82 3.17
N THR A 211 -11.87 10.00 2.81
CA THR A 211 -11.37 10.28 1.45
C THR A 211 -9.95 9.72 1.32
N VAL A 212 -9.72 8.85 0.33
CA VAL A 212 -8.40 8.30 0.00
C VAL A 212 -7.72 9.23 -1.01
N ASN A 213 -6.49 9.68 -0.72
CA ASN A 213 -5.72 10.50 -1.65
C ASN A 213 -5.16 9.63 -2.78
N ILE A 214 -5.91 9.54 -3.89
CA ILE A 214 -5.55 8.71 -5.04
C ILE A 214 -4.77 9.53 -6.06
N LYS A 215 -3.59 9.01 -6.43
CA LYS A 215 -2.71 9.61 -7.43
C LYS A 215 -2.43 8.62 -8.56
N LEU A 216 -2.50 9.10 -9.81
CA LEU A 216 -2.37 8.29 -11.01
C LEU A 216 -0.98 8.44 -11.65
N ILE A 217 -0.37 7.32 -11.99
CA ILE A 217 0.87 7.23 -12.77
C ILE A 217 0.59 6.44 -14.05
N VAL A 218 0.98 6.98 -15.21
CA VAL A 218 0.89 6.27 -16.49
C VAL A 218 2.29 5.81 -16.88
N ASN A 219 2.52 4.51 -16.80
CA ASN A 219 3.80 3.87 -17.13
C ASN A 219 3.83 3.41 -18.60
N ARG A 220 5.02 3.23 -19.16
CA ARG A 220 5.25 2.76 -20.53
C ARG A 220 4.59 3.62 -21.61
N VAL A 221 4.66 4.93 -21.44
CA VAL A 221 4.16 5.87 -22.47
C VAL A 221 5.20 6.07 -23.58
N HIS A 222 4.73 6.26 -24.81
CA HIS A 222 5.61 6.62 -25.92
C HIS A 222 5.91 8.13 -25.93
N SER A 223 5.03 8.94 -25.36
CA SER A 223 5.23 10.40 -25.22
C SER A 223 4.56 10.95 -23.97
N PRO A 224 5.01 12.11 -23.44
CA PRO A 224 4.34 12.77 -22.33
C PRO A 224 2.88 13.13 -22.64
N ASP A 225 2.57 13.51 -23.88
CA ASP A 225 1.21 13.85 -24.32
C ASP A 225 0.29 12.63 -24.31
N GLU A 226 0.81 11.44 -24.61
CA GLU A 226 0.05 10.21 -24.47
C GLU A 226 -0.32 9.96 -22.99
N GLY A 227 0.65 10.09 -22.08
CA GLY A 227 0.40 9.96 -20.66
C GLY A 227 -0.65 10.95 -20.15
N LYS A 228 -0.56 12.20 -20.61
CA LYS A 228 -1.53 13.25 -20.26
C LYS A 228 -2.93 12.92 -20.77
N ARG A 229 -3.09 12.54 -22.05
CA ARG A 229 -4.40 12.16 -22.61
C ARG A 229 -5.05 10.99 -21.88
N ILE A 230 -4.25 9.96 -21.52
CA ILE A 230 -4.75 8.81 -20.80
C ILE A 230 -5.20 9.21 -19.39
N SER A 231 -4.38 10.01 -18.70
CA SER A 231 -4.72 10.48 -17.35
C SER A 231 -5.98 11.33 -17.36
N GLU A 232 -6.12 12.28 -18.29
CA GLU A 232 -7.32 13.12 -18.44
C GLU A 232 -8.57 12.28 -18.69
N ARG A 233 -8.47 11.23 -19.51
CA ARG A 233 -9.58 10.31 -19.76
C ARG A 233 -10.00 9.58 -18.48
N ILE A 234 -9.06 9.03 -17.71
CA ILE A 234 -9.37 8.32 -16.46
C ILE A 234 -9.94 9.30 -15.42
N ILE A 235 -9.34 10.47 -15.25
CA ILE A 235 -9.79 11.51 -14.32
C ILE A 235 -11.23 11.95 -14.66
N THR A 236 -11.52 12.18 -15.95
CA THR A 236 -12.85 12.58 -16.41
C THR A 236 -13.89 11.51 -16.09
N ILE A 237 -13.60 10.23 -16.40
CA ILE A 237 -14.52 9.12 -16.14
C ILE A 237 -14.74 8.94 -14.63
N VAL A 238 -13.67 8.98 -13.83
CA VAL A 238 -13.75 8.90 -12.36
C VAL A 238 -14.58 10.05 -11.80
N GLY A 239 -14.35 11.30 -12.27
CA GLY A 239 -15.12 12.47 -11.85
C GLY A 239 -16.60 12.35 -12.21
N GLN A 240 -16.92 11.92 -13.43
CA GLN A 240 -18.31 11.81 -13.91
C GLN A 240 -19.11 10.70 -13.25
N PHE A 241 -18.52 9.51 -13.08
CA PHE A 241 -19.25 8.34 -12.62
C PHE A 241 -19.12 8.06 -11.13
N LEU A 242 -18.02 8.50 -10.49
CA LEU A 242 -17.77 8.25 -9.08
C LEU A 242 -17.82 9.52 -8.23
N GLY A 243 -17.90 10.71 -8.84
CA GLY A 243 -17.83 11.97 -8.12
C GLY A 243 -16.52 12.18 -7.36
N TYR A 244 -15.45 11.47 -7.73
CA TYR A 244 -14.21 11.43 -6.99
C TYR A 244 -13.08 12.16 -7.72
N LYS A 245 -12.27 12.89 -6.96
CA LYS A 245 -11.12 13.63 -7.52
C LYS A 245 -9.85 12.79 -7.34
N ILE A 246 -9.13 12.56 -8.44
CA ILE A 246 -7.81 11.95 -8.43
C ILE A 246 -6.79 12.90 -9.07
N GLU A 247 -5.53 12.77 -8.67
CA GLU A 247 -4.43 13.61 -9.16
C GLU A 247 -3.56 12.84 -10.16
N TYR A 248 -3.15 13.49 -11.26
CA TYR A 248 -2.13 12.96 -12.15
C TYR A 248 -0.73 13.38 -11.70
N LEU A 249 0.09 12.43 -11.26
CA LEU A 249 1.48 12.68 -10.83
C LEU A 249 2.44 12.81 -12.00
N GLY A 250 2.24 12.04 -13.06
CA GLY A 250 3.12 12.02 -14.21
C GLY A 250 3.16 10.68 -14.92
N CYS A 251 4.08 10.55 -15.86
CA CYS A 251 4.28 9.32 -16.62
C CYS A 251 5.74 8.86 -16.60
N ILE A 252 5.94 7.59 -16.89
CA ILE A 252 7.26 6.98 -17.11
C ILE A 252 7.31 6.52 -18.55
N PRO A 253 8.25 7.02 -19.36
CA PRO A 253 8.43 6.58 -20.74
C PRO A 253 8.81 5.10 -20.84
N GLU A 254 8.33 4.45 -21.89
CA GLU A 254 8.80 3.13 -22.24
C GLU A 254 10.27 3.22 -22.71
N ASP A 255 11.11 2.33 -22.18
CA ASP A 255 12.54 2.31 -22.49
C ASP A 255 13.07 0.88 -22.33
N PRO A 256 13.77 0.34 -23.33
CA PRO A 256 14.39 -1.00 -23.26
C PRO A 256 15.34 -1.16 -22.07
N LEU A 257 15.91 -0.07 -21.57
CA LEU A 257 16.75 -0.06 -20.38
C LEU A 257 16.03 -0.64 -19.16
N VAL A 258 14.73 -0.38 -19.01
CA VAL A 258 13.96 -0.89 -17.87
C VAL A 258 13.97 -2.42 -17.88
N GLN A 259 13.68 -3.03 -19.03
CA GLN A 259 13.74 -4.49 -19.19
C GLN A 259 15.16 -5.04 -18.96
N ALA A 260 16.17 -4.40 -19.52
CA ALA A 260 17.56 -4.78 -19.32
C ALA A 260 17.98 -4.67 -17.85
N SER A 261 17.48 -3.70 -17.12
CA SER A 261 17.72 -3.50 -15.69
C SER A 261 17.11 -4.64 -14.85
N VAL A 262 15.88 -5.06 -15.19
CA VAL A 262 15.21 -6.20 -14.54
C VAL A 262 16.02 -7.49 -14.73
N ILE A 263 16.48 -7.75 -15.97
CA ILE A 263 17.31 -8.94 -16.27
C ILE A 263 18.61 -8.92 -15.46
N ARG A 264 19.21 -7.74 -15.27
CA ARG A 264 20.43 -7.54 -14.46
C ARG A 264 20.17 -7.52 -12.97
N GLN A 265 18.92 -7.59 -12.54
CA GLN A 265 18.52 -7.46 -11.12
C GLN A 265 19.09 -6.19 -10.48
N LYS A 266 19.07 -5.08 -11.21
CA LYS A 266 19.53 -3.76 -10.73
C LYS A 266 18.50 -2.68 -11.10
N PRO A 267 18.08 -1.83 -10.16
CA PRO A 267 17.13 -0.75 -10.43
C PRO A 267 17.61 0.19 -11.55
N PHE A 268 16.70 0.57 -12.45
CA PHE A 268 17.09 1.38 -13.63
C PHE A 268 17.64 2.76 -13.26
N ILE A 269 17.19 3.35 -12.14
CA ILE A 269 17.68 4.63 -11.62
C ILE A 269 19.16 4.56 -11.21
N ILE A 270 19.65 3.36 -10.87
CA ILE A 270 21.06 3.08 -10.55
C ILE A 270 21.84 2.73 -11.81
N VAL A 271 21.26 1.90 -12.71
CA VAL A 271 21.93 1.46 -13.95
C VAL A 271 22.23 2.64 -14.86
N ASN A 272 21.27 3.57 -15.04
CA ASN A 272 21.45 4.80 -15.78
C ASN A 272 20.62 5.94 -15.20
N PRO A 273 21.20 6.74 -14.30
CA PRO A 273 20.51 7.84 -13.61
C PRO A 273 20.03 8.98 -14.53
N THR A 274 20.53 9.04 -15.78
CA THR A 274 20.19 10.05 -16.78
C THR A 274 19.24 9.53 -17.87
N SER A 275 18.84 8.24 -17.79
CA SER A 275 17.86 7.68 -18.70
C SER A 275 16.49 8.37 -18.56
N LYS A 276 15.70 8.35 -19.65
CA LYS A 276 14.36 8.96 -19.62
C LYS A 276 13.51 8.46 -18.45
N PRO A 277 13.36 7.14 -18.18
CA PRO A 277 12.59 6.67 -17.03
C PRO A 277 13.10 7.22 -15.70
N ALA A 278 14.42 7.27 -15.48
CA ALA A 278 15.01 7.77 -14.25
C ALA A 278 14.77 9.28 -14.06
N VAL A 279 14.91 10.06 -15.11
CA VAL A 279 14.67 11.52 -15.08
C VAL A 279 13.21 11.81 -14.78
N TYR A 280 12.26 11.13 -15.47
CA TYR A 280 10.83 11.32 -15.24
C TYR A 280 10.42 10.90 -13.84
N LEU A 281 10.95 9.79 -13.34
CA LEU A 281 10.70 9.35 -11.96
C LEU A 281 11.18 10.38 -10.92
N LYS A 282 12.40 10.92 -11.11
CA LYS A 282 12.93 11.98 -10.24
C LYS A 282 12.07 13.25 -10.29
N HIS A 283 11.52 13.59 -11.46
CA HIS A 283 10.58 14.72 -11.58
C HIS A 283 9.28 14.45 -10.83
N ILE A 284 8.72 13.21 -10.90
CA ILE A 284 7.54 12.81 -10.13
C ILE A 284 7.82 12.98 -8.64
N VAL A 285 8.91 12.41 -8.13
CA VAL A 285 9.30 12.51 -6.72
C VAL A 285 9.54 13.96 -6.31
N GLY A 286 10.22 14.75 -7.14
CA GLY A 286 10.46 16.17 -6.86
C GLY A 286 9.18 17.02 -6.83
N ARG A 287 8.15 16.66 -7.61
CA ARG A 287 6.84 17.33 -7.54
C ARG A 287 6.12 17.00 -6.23
N ILE A 288 6.14 15.74 -5.84
CA ILE A 288 5.51 15.29 -4.59
C ILE A 288 6.14 15.99 -3.38
N GLU A 289 7.46 16.15 -3.35
CA GLU A 289 8.17 16.80 -2.24
C GLU A 289 7.99 18.33 -2.19
N LYS A 290 7.63 18.96 -3.31
CA LYS A 290 7.32 20.41 -3.36
C LYS A 290 5.88 20.73 -2.97
N THR A 291 4.99 19.76 -3.03
CA THR A 291 3.62 19.90 -2.55
C THR A 291 3.68 19.71 -1.03
N GLU A 292 3.19 20.67 -0.24
CA GLU A 292 3.12 20.49 1.21
C GLU A 292 2.34 19.20 1.52
N PRO A 293 2.89 18.29 2.32
CA PRO A 293 2.20 17.06 2.64
C PRO A 293 0.91 17.40 3.38
N GLU A 294 -0.23 17.00 2.85
CA GLU A 294 -1.43 16.88 3.64
C GLU A 294 -1.10 15.96 4.82
N PHE A 295 -1.59 16.32 5.99
CA PHE A 295 -1.32 15.73 7.30
C PHE A 295 -0.99 14.23 7.24
N ASN A 296 0.28 13.87 7.43
CA ASN A 296 0.69 12.48 7.53
C ASN A 296 0.28 11.95 8.91
N GLU A 297 -0.50 10.89 8.93
CA GLU A 297 -1.05 10.35 10.18
C GLU A 297 -0.10 9.37 10.88
N GLY A 298 1.01 9.01 10.24
CA GLY A 298 2.05 8.16 10.79
C GLY A 298 1.68 6.68 10.91
N VAL A 299 2.64 5.89 11.37
CA VAL A 299 2.55 4.42 11.47
C VAL A 299 1.40 3.97 12.37
N SER A 300 1.17 4.66 13.48
CA SER A 300 0.10 4.31 14.43
C SER A 300 -1.29 4.42 13.81
N SER A 301 -1.54 5.46 13.01
CA SER A 301 -2.81 5.62 12.30
C SER A 301 -2.98 4.58 11.19
N PHE A 302 -1.90 4.30 10.44
CA PHE A 302 -1.90 3.22 9.46
C PHE A 302 -2.33 1.90 10.07
N LEU A 303 -1.72 1.51 11.19
CA LEU A 303 -2.08 0.27 11.89
C LEU A 303 -3.54 0.26 12.34
N ARG A 304 -4.02 1.34 12.96
CA ARG A 304 -5.42 1.44 13.38
C ARG A 304 -6.37 1.24 12.20
N LYS A 305 -6.14 1.90 11.06
CA LYS A 305 -6.95 1.78 9.85
C LYS A 305 -6.86 0.40 9.21
N PHE A 306 -5.64 -0.16 9.15
CA PHE A 306 -5.39 -1.50 8.62
C PHE A 306 -6.16 -2.58 9.39
N LEU A 307 -6.23 -2.42 10.72
CA LEU A 307 -6.88 -3.37 11.61
C LEU A 307 -8.40 -3.14 11.74
N SER A 308 -8.89 -1.91 11.57
CA SER A 308 -10.30 -1.56 11.73
C SER A 308 -11.21 -2.11 10.62
N LYS A 309 -10.69 -2.32 9.41
CA LYS A 309 -11.45 -2.86 8.27
C LYS A 309 -11.90 -4.32 8.44
N LYS A 310 -11.64 -4.92 9.60
CA LYS A 310 -12.04 -6.28 9.97
C LYS A 310 -13.51 -6.40 10.43
N LYS A 311 -14.23 -5.28 10.60
CA LYS A 311 -15.59 -5.25 11.18
C LYS A 311 -16.74 -5.12 10.16
N SER A 312 -16.47 -5.20 8.85
CA SER A 312 -17.51 -5.11 7.81
C SER A 312 -17.75 -6.46 7.15
#